data_912858f8246047531d3454637032c5d9
#
_entry.id   912858f8246047531d3454637032c5d9
#
_cell.length_a   1.000
_cell.length_b   1.000
_cell.length_c   1.000
_cell.angle_alpha   90.00
_cell.angle_beta   90.00
_cell.angle_gamma   90.00
#
_symmetry.space_group_name_H-M   'P 1'
#
loop_
_entity.id
_entity.type
_entity.pdbx_description
1 polymer ?
#
loop_
_entity_poly.entity_id
_entity_poly.type
_entity_poly.pdbx_seq_one_letter_code
_entity_poly.pdbx_strand_id
1 'polypeptide(L)'
;CHMGPDHPNWESYSTSKHGAVYLTDGRQWDWSKSLAEASYNAPTCAFCHMVYVDRDGRRSVSHNMTKKIIWGMGVQPALGQLRDITRTPENRAKRNEMIKVCLGCHSEIKAREYLEAADAHKLMGDALVFEARETLRSLYRDKIIDPRHRALSAGLLPGPHYTAVEDTSGGTFWPAGLYFDVQPIEREYFDMFFFANLKSYKGAFHMSPDYAWWYGYAEVTGHASRIRDEADRLRTERRTRRLTNFMLFTGPFMVLGVIWMIWVGRNVYRRRKGVSH
;
A
#
# COMPACT_ATOMS: atom_id res chain seq x y z
N CYS A 1 -14.29 12.78 -11.65
CA CYS A 1 -14.06 12.51 -13.04
C CYS A 1 -13.81 11.05 -13.34
N HIS A 2 -13.05 10.33 -12.52
CA HIS A 2 -12.81 8.91 -12.70
C HIS A 2 -13.47 8.11 -11.57
N MET A 3 -14.05 6.97 -11.93
CA MET A 3 -14.64 6.01 -11.01
C MET A 3 -13.93 4.67 -11.17
N GLY A 4 -13.86 3.92 -10.12
CA GLY A 4 -13.26 2.59 -10.14
C GLY A 4 -12.63 2.25 -8.78
N PRO A 5 -12.33 0.99 -8.53
CA PRO A 5 -11.84 0.55 -7.22
C PRO A 5 -10.50 1.19 -6.82
N ASP A 6 -9.68 1.53 -7.79
CA ASP A 6 -8.38 2.20 -7.63
C ASP A 6 -8.47 3.74 -7.75
N HIS A 7 -9.63 4.26 -8.21
CA HIS A 7 -9.89 5.68 -8.39
C HIS A 7 -11.24 6.08 -7.79
N PRO A 8 -11.47 5.93 -6.48
CA PRO A 8 -12.75 6.22 -5.85
C PRO A 8 -12.96 7.73 -5.68
N ASN A 9 -12.78 8.50 -6.76
CA ASN A 9 -12.82 9.96 -6.70
C ASN A 9 -14.25 10.48 -6.56
N TRP A 10 -15.20 9.84 -7.26
CA TRP A 10 -16.62 10.19 -7.13
C TRP A 10 -17.13 9.85 -5.74
N GLU A 11 -16.84 8.67 -5.27
CA GLU A 11 -17.27 8.18 -3.97
C GLU A 11 -16.71 9.05 -2.84
N SER A 12 -15.42 9.38 -2.91
CA SER A 12 -14.77 10.28 -1.95
C SER A 12 -15.35 11.69 -2.00
N TYR A 13 -15.68 12.20 -3.20
CA TYR A 13 -16.31 13.50 -3.34
C TYR A 13 -17.76 13.48 -2.84
N SER A 14 -18.57 12.52 -3.28
CA SER A 14 -20.01 12.48 -2.96
C SER A 14 -20.29 12.31 -1.46
N THR A 15 -19.39 11.70 -0.71
CA THR A 15 -19.45 11.55 0.75
C THR A 15 -18.78 12.70 1.51
N SER A 16 -18.19 13.67 0.81
CA SER A 16 -17.66 14.90 1.41
C SER A 16 -18.77 15.94 1.64
N LYS A 17 -18.46 16.97 2.44
CA LYS A 17 -19.36 18.11 2.61
C LYS A 17 -19.67 18.83 1.29
N HIS A 18 -18.69 18.98 0.43
CA HIS A 18 -18.89 19.59 -0.89
C HIS A 18 -19.79 18.74 -1.77
N GLY A 19 -19.59 17.41 -1.76
CA GLY A 19 -20.45 16.48 -2.50
C GLY A 19 -21.87 16.45 -1.97
N ALA A 20 -22.07 16.53 -0.66
CA ALA A 20 -23.40 16.61 -0.06
C ALA A 20 -24.17 17.85 -0.58
N VAL A 21 -23.53 19.02 -0.61
CA VAL A 21 -24.13 20.24 -1.15
C VAL A 21 -24.40 20.10 -2.67
N TYR A 22 -23.46 19.51 -3.43
CA TYR A 22 -23.68 19.25 -4.85
C TYR A 22 -24.90 18.33 -5.08
N LEU A 23 -25.05 17.28 -4.30
CA LEU A 23 -26.15 16.32 -4.44
C LEU A 23 -27.53 16.94 -4.08
N THR A 24 -27.55 17.91 -3.16
CA THR A 24 -28.79 18.57 -2.74
C THR A 24 -29.14 19.74 -3.67
N ASP A 25 -28.18 20.60 -3.97
CA ASP A 25 -28.43 21.89 -4.62
C ASP A 25 -27.98 21.95 -6.08
N GLY A 26 -27.13 21.04 -6.52
CA GLY A 26 -26.47 21.11 -7.82
C GLY A 26 -27.40 21.15 -9.03
N ARG A 27 -28.64 20.63 -8.90
CA ARG A 27 -29.66 20.74 -9.95
C ARG A 27 -30.19 22.16 -10.14
N GLN A 28 -30.02 23.03 -9.12
CA GLN A 28 -30.49 24.42 -9.13
C GLN A 28 -29.40 25.39 -9.58
N TRP A 29 -28.17 24.92 -9.79
CA TRP A 29 -27.06 25.74 -10.19
C TRP A 29 -27.17 26.15 -11.66
N ASP A 30 -26.68 27.35 -11.97
CA ASP A 30 -26.62 27.85 -13.35
C ASP A 30 -25.46 27.18 -14.12
N TRP A 31 -25.79 26.13 -14.84
CA TRP A 31 -24.84 25.39 -15.67
C TRP A 31 -24.58 26.01 -17.04
N SER A 32 -25.23 27.14 -17.38
CA SER A 32 -25.01 27.85 -18.64
C SER A 32 -23.69 28.64 -18.66
N LYS A 33 -23.16 28.97 -17.50
CA LYS A 33 -21.89 29.70 -17.34
C LYS A 33 -20.68 28.79 -17.53
N SER A 34 -19.62 29.42 -18.07
CA SER A 34 -18.32 28.73 -18.10
C SER A 34 -17.82 28.40 -16.69
N LEU A 35 -16.95 27.41 -16.56
CA LEU A 35 -16.39 27.02 -15.27
C LEU A 35 -15.63 28.18 -14.57
N ALA A 36 -15.01 29.07 -15.34
CA ALA A 36 -14.34 30.28 -14.82
C ALA A 36 -15.32 31.26 -14.19
N GLU A 37 -16.54 31.34 -14.69
CA GLU A 37 -17.60 32.24 -14.23
C GLU A 37 -18.55 31.61 -13.25
N ALA A 38 -18.35 30.31 -12.93
CA ALA A 38 -19.22 29.56 -12.05
C ALA A 38 -19.28 30.17 -10.64
N SER A 39 -20.50 30.27 -10.10
CA SER A 39 -20.78 30.83 -8.77
C SER A 39 -21.52 29.82 -7.90
N TYR A 40 -21.10 28.56 -7.94
CA TYR A 40 -21.70 27.49 -7.14
C TYR A 40 -21.39 27.67 -5.64
N ASN A 41 -22.34 27.29 -4.79
CA ASN A 41 -22.17 27.32 -3.34
C ASN A 41 -21.31 26.16 -2.78
N ALA A 42 -20.87 25.22 -3.64
CA ALA A 42 -19.83 24.25 -3.36
C ALA A 42 -19.03 23.96 -4.65
N PRO A 43 -17.75 23.63 -4.54
CA PRO A 43 -16.94 23.32 -5.71
C PRO A 43 -17.26 21.93 -6.27
N THR A 44 -17.22 21.81 -7.59
CA THR A 44 -17.23 20.50 -8.28
C THR A 44 -15.81 19.97 -8.45
N CYS A 45 -15.67 18.72 -8.90
CA CYS A 45 -14.37 18.13 -9.25
C CYS A 45 -13.61 19.04 -10.23
N ALA A 46 -14.27 19.50 -11.30
CA ALA A 46 -13.68 20.37 -12.30
C ALA A 46 -13.30 21.73 -11.70
N PHE A 47 -14.10 22.28 -10.80
CA PHE A 47 -13.79 23.56 -10.15
C PHE A 47 -12.50 23.48 -9.34
N CYS A 48 -12.33 22.48 -8.49
CA CYS A 48 -11.10 22.30 -7.72
C CYS A 48 -9.89 21.98 -8.61
N HIS A 49 -10.03 21.08 -9.58
CA HIS A 49 -8.89 20.54 -10.31
C HIS A 49 -8.52 21.32 -11.58
N MET A 50 -9.46 22.02 -12.21
CA MET A 50 -9.27 22.65 -13.52
C MET A 50 -9.27 24.18 -13.49
N VAL A 51 -9.82 24.83 -12.45
CA VAL A 51 -9.80 26.30 -12.33
C VAL A 51 -8.47 26.74 -11.71
N TYR A 52 -7.85 27.75 -12.32
CA TYR A 52 -6.64 28.43 -11.83
C TYR A 52 -6.97 29.88 -11.53
N VAL A 53 -6.42 30.41 -10.44
CA VAL A 53 -6.64 31.79 -9.99
C VAL A 53 -5.32 32.54 -10.06
N ASP A 54 -5.27 33.62 -10.83
CA ASP A 54 -4.08 34.47 -10.89
C ASP A 54 -3.95 35.40 -9.67
N ARG A 55 -2.95 36.29 -9.71
CA ARG A 55 -2.69 37.23 -8.63
C ARG A 55 -3.78 38.32 -8.49
N ASP A 56 -4.49 38.61 -9.57
CA ASP A 56 -5.56 39.60 -9.62
C ASP A 56 -6.94 38.96 -9.30
N GLY A 57 -6.97 37.66 -8.96
CA GLY A 57 -8.18 36.93 -8.67
C GLY A 57 -8.96 36.46 -9.90
N ARG A 58 -8.42 36.66 -11.12
CA ARG A 58 -9.07 36.19 -12.35
C ARG A 58 -8.93 34.69 -12.47
N ARG A 59 -10.00 34.06 -12.93
CA ARG A 59 -10.06 32.61 -13.13
C ARG A 59 -9.78 32.25 -14.58
N SER A 60 -9.01 31.21 -14.78
CA SER A 60 -8.79 30.52 -16.05
C SER A 60 -9.01 29.02 -15.87
N VAL A 61 -9.23 28.31 -16.98
CA VAL A 61 -9.53 26.88 -16.96
C VAL A 61 -8.51 26.11 -17.79
N SER A 62 -8.03 24.98 -17.26
CA SER A 62 -7.14 24.08 -17.98
C SER A 62 -7.40 22.64 -17.57
N HIS A 63 -7.38 21.71 -18.52
CA HIS A 63 -7.42 20.27 -18.27
C HIS A 63 -6.10 19.71 -17.72
N ASN A 64 -5.05 20.52 -17.65
CA ASN A 64 -3.78 20.10 -17.06
C ASN A 64 -3.85 20.14 -15.53
N MET A 65 -4.37 19.08 -14.93
CA MET A 65 -4.50 18.93 -13.48
C MET A 65 -3.16 18.73 -12.76
N THR A 66 -2.09 18.38 -13.47
CA THR A 66 -0.78 18.06 -12.87
C THR A 66 -0.16 19.24 -12.12
N LYS A 67 -0.58 20.47 -12.45
CA LYS A 67 -0.13 21.69 -11.75
C LYS A 67 -0.66 21.83 -10.32
N LYS A 68 -1.61 20.98 -9.89
CA LYS A 68 -2.22 21.03 -8.55
C LYS A 68 -2.08 19.71 -7.80
N ILE A 69 -1.80 18.60 -8.50
CA ILE A 69 -1.73 17.28 -7.90
C ILE A 69 -0.30 17.00 -7.46
N ILE A 70 -0.10 16.79 -6.17
CA ILE A 70 1.18 16.36 -5.59
C ILE A 70 1.25 14.83 -5.59
N TRP A 71 0.19 14.19 -5.14
CA TRP A 71 0.11 12.76 -4.99
C TRP A 71 -0.53 12.13 -6.22
N GLY A 72 0.26 11.44 -6.99
CA GLY A 72 -0.22 10.63 -8.10
C GLY A 72 -0.77 9.27 -7.64
N MET A 73 -0.99 8.36 -8.59
CA MET A 73 -1.39 7.00 -8.27
C MET A 73 -0.26 6.24 -7.60
N GLY A 74 -0.41 6.03 -6.35
CA GLY A 74 0.03 4.88 -5.59
C GLY A 74 1.51 4.58 -5.41
N VAL A 75 2.42 5.23 -6.08
CA VAL A 75 3.83 4.90 -5.94
C VAL A 75 4.38 5.47 -4.64
N GLN A 76 4.90 4.58 -3.81
CA GLN A 76 5.40 4.91 -2.50
C GLN A 76 6.93 5.04 -2.53
N PRO A 77 7.49 6.24 -2.53
CA PRO A 77 8.89 6.43 -2.22
C PRO A 77 9.18 5.93 -0.79
N ALA A 78 10.45 5.79 -0.44
CA ALA A 78 10.83 5.46 0.93
C ALA A 78 10.20 6.46 1.92
N LEU A 79 9.78 5.99 3.11
CA LEU A 79 9.05 6.82 4.09
C LEU A 79 9.73 8.17 4.39
N GLY A 80 11.06 8.21 4.44
CA GLY A 80 11.80 9.47 4.63
C GLY A 80 11.58 10.47 3.51
N GLN A 81 11.48 10.01 2.26
CA GLN A 81 11.28 10.86 1.09
C GLN A 81 9.86 11.43 1.01
N LEU A 82 8.85 10.75 1.59
CA LEU A 82 7.47 11.22 1.59
C LEU A 82 7.29 12.56 2.28
N ARG A 83 7.97 12.77 3.42
CA ARG A 83 7.94 14.05 4.14
C ARG A 83 8.59 15.17 3.35
N ASP A 84 9.62 14.85 2.58
CA ASP A 84 10.35 15.84 1.78
C ASP A 84 9.58 16.22 0.51
N ILE A 85 8.82 15.29 -0.07
CA ILE A 85 8.01 15.55 -1.27
C ILE A 85 7.05 16.72 -1.05
N THR A 86 6.37 16.80 0.08
CA THR A 86 5.46 17.93 0.38
C THR A 86 6.19 19.25 0.56
N ARG A 87 7.49 19.22 0.83
CA ARG A 87 8.34 20.38 1.10
C ARG A 87 9.15 20.86 -0.08
N THR A 88 9.14 20.14 -1.21
CA THR A 88 9.86 20.61 -2.41
C THR A 88 9.26 21.91 -2.94
N PRO A 89 10.05 22.80 -3.54
CA PRO A 89 9.54 24.05 -4.12
C PRO A 89 8.41 23.80 -5.14
N GLU A 90 8.56 22.78 -5.98
CA GLU A 90 7.55 22.41 -6.97
C GLU A 90 6.22 22.01 -6.32
N ASN A 91 6.25 21.13 -5.33
CA ASN A 91 5.03 20.67 -4.67
C ASN A 91 4.39 21.74 -3.79
N ARG A 92 5.20 22.64 -3.21
CA ARG A 92 4.66 23.85 -2.58
C ARG A 92 3.92 24.74 -3.57
N ALA A 93 4.46 24.92 -4.78
CA ALA A 93 3.78 25.66 -5.83
C ALA A 93 2.45 25.01 -6.21
N LYS A 94 2.42 23.70 -6.43
CA LYS A 94 1.19 22.93 -6.69
C LYS A 94 0.16 23.07 -5.55
N ARG A 95 0.62 22.99 -4.30
CA ARG A 95 -0.23 23.18 -3.11
C ARG A 95 -0.85 24.58 -3.07
N ASN A 96 -0.04 25.59 -3.35
CA ASN A 96 -0.51 26.97 -3.38
C ASN A 96 -1.53 27.21 -4.50
N GLU A 97 -1.38 26.57 -5.67
CA GLU A 97 -2.38 26.64 -6.75
C GLU A 97 -3.73 26.03 -6.32
N MET A 98 -3.72 24.94 -5.54
CA MET A 98 -4.95 24.40 -4.99
C MET A 98 -5.56 25.33 -3.94
N ILE A 99 -4.75 25.84 -3.01
CA ILE A 99 -5.20 26.75 -1.96
C ILE A 99 -5.88 27.99 -2.53
N LYS A 100 -5.34 28.60 -3.59
CA LYS A 100 -5.96 29.77 -4.25
C LYS A 100 -7.43 29.52 -4.63
N VAL A 101 -7.77 28.31 -5.04
CA VAL A 101 -9.16 27.96 -5.33
C VAL A 101 -9.99 27.85 -4.04
N CYS A 102 -9.42 27.29 -2.99
CA CYS A 102 -10.09 27.18 -1.69
C CYS A 102 -10.43 28.57 -1.10
N LEU A 103 -9.56 29.58 -1.33
CA LEU A 103 -9.72 30.92 -0.78
C LEU A 103 -10.97 31.65 -1.29
N GLY A 104 -11.62 31.15 -2.35
CA GLY A 104 -12.93 31.65 -2.77
C GLY A 104 -14.04 31.50 -1.72
N CYS A 105 -13.88 30.55 -0.77
CA CYS A 105 -14.86 30.26 0.27
C CYS A 105 -14.26 30.07 1.67
N HIS A 106 -12.98 29.72 1.79
CA HIS A 106 -12.31 29.39 3.05
C HIS A 106 -11.17 30.37 3.37
N SER A 107 -10.84 30.52 4.65
CA SER A 107 -9.60 31.18 5.06
C SER A 107 -8.39 30.35 4.66
N GLU A 108 -7.25 31.00 4.44
CA GLU A 108 -6.00 30.32 4.11
C GLU A 108 -5.57 29.31 5.19
N ILE A 109 -5.70 29.71 6.46
CA ILE A 109 -5.38 28.82 7.59
C ILE A 109 -6.19 27.53 7.48
N LYS A 110 -7.49 27.65 7.27
CA LYS A 110 -8.37 26.48 7.17
C LYS A 110 -8.04 25.58 5.99
N ALA A 111 -7.76 26.14 4.83
CA ALA A 111 -7.38 25.37 3.65
C ALA A 111 -6.04 24.64 3.84
N ARG A 112 -5.06 25.29 4.50
CA ARG A 112 -3.76 24.67 4.81
C ARG A 112 -3.91 23.54 5.82
N GLU A 113 -4.60 23.77 6.94
CA GLU A 113 -4.82 22.77 7.98
C GLU A 113 -5.44 21.48 7.41
N TYR A 114 -6.44 21.58 6.55
CA TYR A 114 -7.07 20.41 5.93
C TYR A 114 -6.13 19.64 5.02
N LEU A 115 -5.34 20.33 4.21
CA LEU A 115 -4.42 19.67 3.28
C LEU A 115 -3.22 19.05 4.03
N GLU A 116 -2.75 19.69 5.12
CA GLU A 116 -1.71 19.15 5.99
C GLU A 116 -2.21 17.93 6.78
N ALA A 117 -3.45 17.95 7.26
CA ALA A 117 -4.08 16.79 7.89
C ALA A 117 -4.22 15.62 6.89
N ALA A 118 -4.56 15.91 5.63
CA ALA A 118 -4.61 14.88 4.60
C ALA A 118 -3.21 14.32 4.27
N ASP A 119 -2.16 15.13 4.27
CA ASP A 119 -0.77 14.65 4.13
C ASP A 119 -0.39 13.73 5.30
N ALA A 120 -0.71 14.12 6.53
CA ALA A 120 -0.45 13.29 7.71
C ALA A 120 -1.20 11.96 7.64
N HIS A 121 -2.47 11.99 7.21
CA HIS A 121 -3.28 10.79 7.03
C HIS A 121 -2.67 9.84 5.97
N LYS A 122 -2.21 10.40 4.86
CA LYS A 122 -1.51 9.62 3.83
C LYS A 122 -0.25 8.95 4.38
N LEU A 123 0.55 9.68 5.15
CA LEU A 123 1.76 9.14 5.77
C LEU A 123 1.48 7.96 6.71
N MET A 124 0.35 7.99 7.42
CA MET A 124 -0.06 6.88 8.28
C MET A 124 -0.33 5.60 7.47
N GLY A 125 -1.10 5.71 6.39
CA GLY A 125 -1.37 4.58 5.50
C GLY A 125 -0.10 4.07 4.82
N ASP A 126 0.72 4.99 4.29
CA ASP A 126 1.98 4.65 3.62
C ASP A 126 2.97 3.95 4.56
N ALA A 127 2.97 4.27 5.85
CA ALA A 127 3.82 3.59 6.83
C ALA A 127 3.47 2.10 6.95
N LEU A 128 2.19 1.77 6.99
CA LEU A 128 1.73 0.38 7.05
C LEU A 128 1.99 -0.36 5.72
N VAL A 129 1.77 0.30 4.59
CA VAL A 129 2.11 -0.26 3.27
C VAL A 129 3.61 -0.53 3.16
N PHE A 130 4.45 0.38 3.66
CA PHE A 130 5.90 0.19 3.70
C PHE A 130 6.29 -1.03 4.54
N GLU A 131 5.72 -1.17 5.74
CA GLU A 131 5.96 -2.32 6.61
C GLU A 131 5.56 -3.64 5.94
N ALA A 132 4.39 -3.68 5.31
CA ALA A 132 3.91 -4.82 4.55
C ALA A 132 4.85 -5.18 3.39
N ARG A 133 5.33 -4.18 2.66
CA ARG A 133 6.31 -4.34 1.60
C ARG A 133 7.62 -4.98 2.10
N GLU A 134 8.17 -4.47 3.19
CA GLU A 134 9.40 -5.02 3.76
C GLU A 134 9.19 -6.44 4.30
N THR A 135 8.00 -6.74 4.80
CA THR A 135 7.61 -8.10 5.19
C THR A 135 7.67 -9.05 3.98
N LEU A 136 7.05 -8.70 2.86
CA LEU A 136 7.11 -9.50 1.63
C LEU A 136 8.56 -9.66 1.14
N ARG A 137 9.31 -8.55 1.08
CA ARG A 137 10.72 -8.59 0.67
C ARG A 137 11.56 -9.54 1.53
N SER A 138 11.29 -9.59 2.84
CA SER A 138 11.96 -10.55 3.72
C SER A 138 11.63 -12.00 3.37
N LEU A 139 10.35 -12.30 3.06
CA LEU A 139 9.93 -13.64 2.67
C LEU A 139 10.57 -14.10 1.36
N TYR A 140 10.73 -13.21 0.39
CA TYR A 140 11.45 -13.48 -0.86
C TYR A 140 12.94 -13.72 -0.62
N ARG A 141 13.59 -12.81 0.11
CA ARG A 141 15.03 -12.93 0.46
C ARG A 141 15.33 -14.23 1.19
N ASP A 142 14.44 -14.64 2.09
CA ASP A 142 14.56 -15.86 2.86
C ASP A 142 14.11 -17.11 2.07
N LYS A 143 13.70 -16.94 0.82
CA LYS A 143 13.18 -18.00 -0.07
C LYS A 143 12.02 -18.79 0.56
N ILE A 144 11.18 -18.11 1.31
CA ILE A 144 9.97 -18.68 1.90
C ILE A 144 8.87 -18.73 0.85
N ILE A 145 8.74 -17.67 0.07
CA ILE A 145 7.93 -17.60 -1.14
C ILE A 145 8.82 -17.40 -2.36
N ASP A 146 8.39 -17.92 -3.51
CA ASP A 146 9.11 -17.71 -4.77
C ASP A 146 8.60 -16.40 -5.41
N PRO A 147 9.50 -15.47 -5.69
CA PRO A 147 9.14 -14.23 -6.37
C PRO A 147 8.72 -14.43 -7.83
N ARG A 148 9.04 -15.59 -8.40
CA ARG A 148 8.71 -15.87 -9.79
C ARG A 148 7.24 -16.21 -9.92
N HIS A 149 6.58 -15.43 -10.73
CA HIS A 149 5.20 -15.64 -11.07
C HIS A 149 5.02 -16.92 -11.88
N ARG A 150 4.03 -17.75 -11.57
CA ARG A 150 3.77 -19.01 -12.31
C ARG A 150 3.52 -18.75 -13.79
N ALA A 151 2.82 -17.68 -14.14
CA ALA A 151 2.59 -17.30 -15.53
C ALA A 151 3.88 -16.89 -16.27
N LEU A 152 4.86 -16.31 -15.60
CA LEU A 152 6.18 -16.03 -16.15
C LEU A 152 6.95 -17.32 -16.41
N SER A 153 6.90 -18.26 -15.47
CA SER A 153 7.53 -19.57 -15.61
C SER A 153 6.91 -20.38 -16.75
N ALA A 154 5.64 -20.14 -17.07
CA ALA A 154 4.95 -20.73 -18.22
C ALA A 154 5.17 -19.98 -19.54
N GLY A 155 5.95 -18.90 -19.57
CA GLY A 155 6.21 -18.09 -20.77
C GLY A 155 4.99 -17.30 -21.28
N LEU A 156 3.97 -17.13 -20.43
CA LEU A 156 2.72 -16.47 -20.79
C LEU A 156 2.79 -14.95 -20.74
N LEU A 157 3.86 -14.38 -20.15
CA LEU A 157 4.01 -12.94 -19.99
C LEU A 157 5.30 -12.46 -20.65
N PRO A 158 5.27 -11.31 -21.33
CA PRO A 158 6.45 -10.77 -21.97
C PRO A 158 7.40 -10.10 -20.97
N GLY A 159 8.58 -10.66 -20.81
CA GLY A 159 9.76 -9.98 -20.31
C GLY A 159 9.84 -9.64 -18.81
N PRO A 160 10.91 -8.93 -18.43
CA PRO A 160 11.30 -8.69 -17.04
C PRO A 160 10.38 -7.74 -16.24
N HIS A 161 9.45 -7.06 -16.89
CA HIS A 161 8.55 -6.08 -16.26
C HIS A 161 7.59 -6.68 -15.24
N TYR A 162 7.45 -8.00 -15.24
CA TYR A 162 6.55 -8.73 -14.33
C TYR A 162 7.28 -9.61 -13.32
N THR A 163 8.59 -9.58 -13.31
CA THR A 163 9.35 -10.15 -12.18
C THR A 163 9.12 -9.21 -10.99
N ALA A 164 8.21 -9.60 -10.15
CA ALA A 164 7.63 -8.79 -9.08
C ALA A 164 8.63 -8.24 -8.07
N VAL A 165 9.94 -8.39 -8.21
CA VAL A 165 10.62 -8.53 -6.97
C VAL A 165 11.93 -7.85 -6.78
N GLU A 166 12.69 -7.64 -7.77
CA GLU A 166 14.00 -7.06 -7.57
C GLU A 166 14.08 -5.63 -8.07
N ASP A 167 13.16 -4.79 -7.64
CA ASP A 167 13.50 -3.40 -7.59
C ASP A 167 14.30 -3.13 -6.32
N THR A 168 15.60 -3.45 -6.41
CA THR A 168 16.60 -3.06 -5.41
C THR A 168 16.83 -1.56 -5.39
N SER A 169 16.27 -0.82 -6.34
CA SER A 169 16.44 0.64 -6.49
C SER A 169 15.59 1.47 -5.52
N GLY A 170 14.77 0.84 -4.69
CA GLY A 170 13.84 1.56 -3.80
C GLY A 170 12.59 2.09 -4.51
N GLY A 171 12.38 1.71 -5.77
CA GLY A 171 11.21 2.03 -6.57
C GLY A 171 9.97 1.26 -6.18
N THR A 172 8.99 1.30 -7.07
CA THR A 172 7.67 0.72 -6.85
C THR A 172 7.74 -0.79 -6.81
N PHE A 173 7.38 -1.36 -5.68
CA PHE A 173 7.17 -2.79 -5.56
C PHE A 173 5.74 -3.11 -6.01
N TRP A 174 5.61 -3.73 -7.17
CA TRP A 174 4.34 -4.22 -7.70
C TRP A 174 4.33 -5.74 -7.66
N PRO A 175 3.76 -6.38 -6.65
CA PRO A 175 3.39 -7.77 -6.82
C PRO A 175 2.33 -7.81 -7.92
N ALA A 176 2.54 -8.61 -8.93
CA ALA A 176 1.64 -8.72 -10.08
C ALA A 176 0.32 -9.43 -9.71
N GLY A 177 -0.30 -8.97 -8.59
CA GLY A 177 -1.31 -9.71 -7.87
C GLY A 177 -2.70 -9.71 -8.46
N LEU A 178 -3.05 -8.74 -9.31
CA LEU A 178 -4.46 -8.61 -9.72
C LEU A 178 -4.89 -9.63 -10.78
N TYR A 179 -4.01 -9.91 -11.72
CA TYR A 179 -4.33 -10.71 -12.90
C TYR A 179 -3.64 -12.07 -12.93
N PHE A 180 -2.88 -12.42 -11.92
CA PHE A 180 -1.99 -13.57 -11.92
C PHE A 180 -2.19 -14.46 -10.70
N ASP A 181 -1.85 -15.73 -10.84
CA ASP A 181 -1.84 -16.70 -9.74
C ASP A 181 -0.63 -16.42 -8.83
N VAL A 182 -0.88 -15.68 -7.76
CA VAL A 182 0.10 -15.28 -6.74
C VAL A 182 -0.25 -15.89 -5.39
N GLN A 183 0.70 -15.85 -4.46
CA GLN A 183 0.45 -16.28 -3.08
C GLN A 183 -0.60 -15.36 -2.42
N PRO A 184 -1.41 -15.89 -1.48
CA PRO A 184 -2.41 -15.08 -0.78
C PRO A 184 -1.85 -13.80 -0.15
N ILE A 185 -0.66 -13.87 0.44
CA ILE A 185 0.00 -12.71 1.06
C ILE A 185 0.38 -11.62 0.04
N GLU A 186 0.71 -11.99 -1.18
CA GLU A 186 1.00 -11.04 -2.27
C GLU A 186 -0.27 -10.35 -2.73
N ARG A 187 -1.40 -11.08 -2.77
CA ARG A 187 -2.71 -10.54 -3.05
C ARG A 187 -3.14 -9.55 -1.96
N GLU A 188 -3.00 -9.92 -0.70
CA GLU A 188 -3.30 -9.04 0.43
C GLU A 188 -2.50 -7.74 0.37
N TYR A 189 -1.21 -7.81 0.03
CA TYR A 189 -0.39 -6.61 -0.14
C TYR A 189 -0.87 -5.75 -1.31
N PHE A 190 -1.21 -6.37 -2.44
CA PHE A 190 -1.73 -5.65 -3.60
C PHE A 190 -3.03 -4.92 -3.26
N ASP A 191 -3.98 -5.60 -2.63
CA ASP A 191 -5.27 -5.03 -2.25
C ASP A 191 -5.10 -3.90 -1.22
N MET A 192 -4.20 -4.08 -0.25
CA MET A 192 -3.82 -3.05 0.70
C MET A 192 -3.28 -1.80 0.03
N PHE A 193 -2.30 -1.97 -0.85
CA PHE A 193 -1.59 -0.88 -1.51
C PHE A 193 -2.46 -0.17 -2.54
N PHE A 194 -3.07 -0.96 -3.45
CA PHE A 194 -3.69 -0.44 -4.66
C PHE A 194 -5.16 -0.05 -4.45
N PHE A 195 -5.87 -0.67 -3.53
CA PHE A 195 -7.25 -0.32 -3.25
C PHE A 195 -7.44 0.40 -1.91
N ALA A 196 -7.07 -0.23 -0.81
CA ALA A 196 -7.36 0.29 0.52
C ALA A 196 -6.62 1.62 0.78
N ASN A 197 -5.32 1.69 0.51
CA ASN A 197 -4.53 2.90 0.73
C ASN A 197 -4.93 4.03 -0.23
N LEU A 198 -5.31 3.70 -1.48
CA LEU A 198 -5.82 4.71 -2.42
C LEU A 198 -7.15 5.31 -1.94
N LYS A 199 -8.09 4.51 -1.46
CA LYS A 199 -9.33 4.99 -0.83
C LYS A 199 -9.04 5.90 0.35
N SER A 200 -8.12 5.47 1.22
CA SER A 200 -7.75 6.18 2.44
C SER A 200 -7.26 7.60 2.15
N TYR A 201 -6.20 7.76 1.39
CA TYR A 201 -5.66 9.09 1.19
C TYR A 201 -6.51 9.96 0.25
N LYS A 202 -7.16 9.38 -0.76
CA LYS A 202 -8.09 10.13 -1.61
C LYS A 202 -9.28 10.64 -0.81
N GLY A 203 -9.83 9.81 0.09
CA GLY A 203 -10.84 10.24 1.04
C GLY A 203 -10.39 11.42 1.89
N ALA A 204 -9.15 11.36 2.42
CA ALA A 204 -8.59 12.43 3.22
C ALA A 204 -8.45 13.74 2.42
N PHE A 205 -7.91 13.69 1.19
CA PHE A 205 -7.78 14.87 0.33
C PHE A 205 -9.10 15.44 -0.19
N HIS A 206 -10.17 14.67 -0.20
CA HIS A 206 -11.52 15.13 -0.50
C HIS A 206 -12.34 15.49 0.74
N MET A 207 -11.73 15.47 1.94
CA MET A 207 -12.39 15.77 3.22
C MET A 207 -13.61 14.87 3.46
N SER A 208 -13.49 13.62 3.04
CA SER A 208 -14.49 12.56 3.25
C SER A 208 -14.05 11.64 4.40
N PRO A 209 -14.60 11.81 5.62
CA PRO A 209 -14.22 10.98 6.76
C PRO A 209 -14.46 9.49 6.54
N ASP A 210 -15.58 9.14 5.87
CA ASP A 210 -15.94 7.75 5.62
C ASP A 210 -14.91 7.04 4.75
N TYR A 211 -14.48 7.70 3.65
CA TYR A 211 -13.45 7.14 2.77
C TYR A 211 -12.06 7.22 3.37
N ALA A 212 -11.74 8.30 4.12
CA ALA A 212 -10.46 8.39 4.78
C ALA A 212 -10.27 7.28 5.82
N TRP A 213 -11.24 7.13 6.74
CA TRP A 213 -11.09 6.28 7.92
C TRP A 213 -11.74 4.92 7.74
N TRP A 214 -13.03 4.88 7.41
CA TRP A 214 -13.81 3.66 7.46
C TRP A 214 -13.56 2.73 6.28
N TYR A 215 -13.73 3.25 5.06
CA TYR A 215 -13.52 2.46 3.84
C TYR A 215 -12.06 2.44 3.37
N GLY A 216 -11.19 3.24 3.98
CA GLY A 216 -9.78 3.35 3.63
C GLY A 216 -8.86 2.84 4.73
N TYR A 217 -8.55 3.67 5.72
CA TYR A 217 -7.52 3.35 6.70
C TYR A 217 -7.82 2.10 7.55
N ALA A 218 -9.10 1.84 7.89
CA ALA A 218 -9.49 0.62 8.58
C ALA A 218 -9.21 -0.63 7.73
N GLU A 219 -9.44 -0.56 6.42
CA GLU A 219 -9.05 -1.65 5.51
C GLU A 219 -7.53 -1.82 5.42
N VAL A 220 -6.78 -0.71 5.36
CA VAL A 220 -5.30 -0.74 5.38
C VAL A 220 -4.78 -1.46 6.62
N THR A 221 -5.31 -1.13 7.80
CA THR A 221 -4.91 -1.81 9.05
C THR A 221 -5.29 -3.28 9.07
N GLY A 222 -6.47 -3.62 8.52
CA GLY A 222 -6.92 -5.02 8.39
C GLY A 222 -6.00 -5.84 7.50
N HIS A 223 -5.65 -5.32 6.33
CA HIS A 223 -4.68 -5.96 5.44
C HIS A 223 -3.29 -6.10 6.10
N ALA A 224 -2.81 -5.05 6.78
CA ALA A 224 -1.53 -5.11 7.49
C ALA A 224 -1.51 -6.24 8.53
N SER A 225 -2.58 -6.41 9.28
CA SER A 225 -2.72 -7.52 10.25
C SER A 225 -2.65 -8.87 9.56
N ARG A 226 -3.46 -9.09 8.52
CA ARG A 226 -3.47 -10.36 7.78
C ARG A 226 -2.12 -10.69 7.14
N ILE A 227 -1.40 -9.67 6.64
CA ILE A 227 -0.06 -9.86 6.08
C ILE A 227 0.93 -10.31 7.16
N ARG A 228 0.89 -9.73 8.37
CA ARG A 228 1.74 -10.15 9.48
C ARG A 228 1.46 -11.60 9.89
N ASP A 229 0.18 -11.92 10.10
CA ASP A 229 -0.26 -13.25 10.52
C ASP A 229 0.14 -14.31 9.49
N GLU A 230 -0.07 -14.04 8.21
CA GLU A 230 0.30 -14.95 7.13
C GLU A 230 1.81 -15.10 6.98
N ALA A 231 2.58 -14.02 7.14
CA ALA A 231 4.03 -14.08 7.13
C ALA A 231 4.57 -14.96 8.27
N ASP A 232 4.01 -14.85 9.46
CA ASP A 232 4.41 -15.64 10.61
C ASP A 232 4.01 -17.11 10.46
N ARG A 233 2.84 -17.38 9.87
CA ARG A 233 2.42 -18.73 9.49
C ARG A 233 3.42 -19.36 8.52
N LEU A 234 3.76 -18.68 7.44
CA LEU A 234 4.71 -19.14 6.43
C LEU A 234 6.11 -19.41 6.99
N ARG A 235 6.60 -18.52 7.87
CA ARG A 235 7.88 -18.69 8.56
C ARG A 235 7.87 -19.93 9.47
N THR A 236 6.78 -20.13 10.20
CA THR A 236 6.60 -21.26 11.10
C THR A 236 6.53 -22.58 10.33
N GLU A 237 5.76 -22.65 9.26
CA GLU A 237 5.69 -23.81 8.38
C GLU A 237 7.06 -24.17 7.79
N ARG A 238 7.80 -23.18 7.34
CA ARG A 238 9.17 -23.39 6.84
C ARG A 238 10.10 -23.94 7.91
N ARG A 239 10.03 -23.39 9.11
CA ARG A 239 10.84 -23.86 10.25
C ARG A 239 10.48 -25.29 10.61
N THR A 240 9.21 -25.61 10.74
CA THR A 240 8.73 -26.95 11.05
C THR A 240 9.16 -27.95 9.97
N ARG A 241 8.98 -27.61 8.70
CA ARG A 241 9.42 -28.46 7.59
C ARG A 241 10.92 -28.73 7.60
N ARG A 242 11.74 -27.72 7.90
CA ARG A 242 13.20 -27.90 8.03
C ARG A 242 13.55 -28.81 9.19
N LEU A 243 12.92 -28.67 10.35
CA LEU A 243 13.13 -29.52 11.51
C LEU A 243 12.70 -30.96 11.23
N THR A 244 11.54 -31.16 10.62
CA THR A 244 11.07 -32.50 10.24
C THR A 244 12.04 -33.16 9.26
N ASN A 245 12.46 -32.46 8.21
CA ASN A 245 13.44 -33.00 7.28
C ASN A 245 14.78 -33.35 7.95
N PHE A 246 15.25 -32.48 8.87
CA PHE A 246 16.46 -32.74 9.63
C PHE A 246 16.32 -34.00 10.50
N MET A 247 15.19 -34.13 11.23
CA MET A 247 14.92 -35.31 12.05
C MET A 247 14.79 -36.61 11.23
N LEU A 248 14.12 -36.51 10.05
CA LEU A 248 14.01 -37.67 9.14
C LEU A 248 15.38 -38.10 8.61
N PHE A 249 16.27 -37.17 8.34
CA PHE A 249 17.61 -37.47 7.86
C PHE A 249 18.54 -37.95 8.97
N THR A 250 18.56 -37.33 10.16
CA THR A 250 19.51 -37.60 11.23
C THR A 250 19.00 -38.67 12.22
N GLY A 251 17.67 -38.80 12.36
CA GLY A 251 17.05 -39.73 13.30
C GLY A 251 17.51 -41.16 13.17
N PRO A 252 17.55 -41.76 11.96
CA PRO A 252 18.07 -43.12 11.78
C PRO A 252 19.51 -43.30 12.27
N PHE A 253 20.37 -42.33 12.01
CA PHE A 253 21.77 -42.34 12.46
C PHE A 253 21.89 -42.24 13.98
N MET A 254 21.08 -41.43 14.63
CA MET A 254 21.03 -41.32 16.08
C MET A 254 20.56 -42.64 16.71
N VAL A 255 19.53 -43.28 16.17
CA VAL A 255 19.05 -44.58 16.63
C VAL A 255 20.13 -45.63 16.51
N LEU A 256 20.78 -45.71 15.33
CA LEU A 256 21.89 -46.64 15.11
C LEU A 256 23.05 -46.39 16.08
N GLY A 257 23.38 -45.11 16.35
CA GLY A 257 24.41 -44.72 17.31
C GLY A 257 24.07 -45.18 18.73
N VAL A 258 22.82 -45.03 19.17
CA VAL A 258 22.36 -45.52 20.48
C VAL A 258 22.43 -47.05 20.55
N ILE A 259 21.97 -47.76 19.53
CA ILE A 259 22.06 -49.23 19.45
C ILE A 259 23.51 -49.67 19.55
N TRP A 260 24.39 -49.03 18.79
CA TRP A 260 25.82 -49.32 18.82
C TRP A 260 26.45 -49.07 20.19
N MET A 261 26.15 -47.97 20.87
CA MET A 261 26.62 -47.68 22.23
C MET A 261 26.14 -48.73 23.22
N ILE A 262 24.88 -49.16 23.17
CA ILE A 262 24.35 -50.24 24.01
C ILE A 262 25.09 -51.52 23.73
N TRP A 263 25.33 -51.86 22.46
CA TRP A 263 26.05 -53.09 22.10
C TRP A 263 27.50 -53.08 22.62
N VAL A 264 28.21 -51.98 22.43
CA VAL A 264 29.57 -51.78 22.94
C VAL A 264 29.59 -51.88 24.47
N GLY A 265 28.69 -51.19 25.14
CA GLY A 265 28.56 -51.22 26.60
C GLY A 265 28.33 -52.66 27.14
N ARG A 266 27.43 -53.41 26.47
CA ARG A 266 27.19 -54.84 26.83
C ARG A 266 28.41 -55.72 26.61
N ASN A 267 29.14 -55.49 25.52
CA ASN A 267 30.37 -56.27 25.23
C ASN A 267 31.50 -55.97 26.22
N VAL A 268 31.69 -54.70 26.58
CA VAL A 268 32.69 -54.33 27.62
C VAL A 268 32.31 -54.90 28.97
N TYR A 269 31.05 -54.84 29.34
CA TYR A 269 30.56 -55.44 30.59
C TYR A 269 30.77 -56.97 30.63
N ARG A 270 30.46 -57.70 29.56
CA ARG A 270 30.69 -59.14 29.42
C ARG A 270 32.18 -59.51 29.55
N ARG A 271 33.07 -58.72 28.89
CA ARG A 271 34.54 -58.95 28.99
C ARG A 271 35.07 -58.78 30.44
N ARG A 272 34.54 -57.78 31.16
CA ARG A 272 34.94 -57.58 32.58
C ARG A 272 34.48 -58.67 33.49
N LYS A 273 33.32 -59.29 33.24
CA LYS A 273 32.85 -60.42 34.02
C LYS A 273 33.54 -61.78 33.70
N GLY A 274 34.06 -61.89 32.47
CA GLY A 274 34.78 -63.10 32.03
C GLY A 274 36.24 -63.16 32.42
N VAL A 275 36.80 -62.15 33.10
CA VAL A 275 38.19 -62.11 33.62
C VAL A 275 38.25 -62.45 35.12
N SER A 276 37.10 -62.80 35.74
CA SER A 276 37.02 -63.21 37.18
C SER A 276 36.86 -64.70 37.32
N HIS A 277 37.68 -65.54 36.63
CA HIS A 277 37.91 -66.94 36.91
C HIS A 277 39.39 -67.25 36.82
#